data_9ac8fb0562c6fb85a243c2761d3160c0
#
_entry.id   9ac8fb0562c6fb85a243c2761d3160c0
#
_cell.length_a   1.000
_cell.length_b   1.000
_cell.length_c   1.000
_cell.angle_alpha   90.00
_cell.angle_beta   90.00
_cell.angle_gamma   90.00
#
_symmetry.space_group_name_H-M   'P 1'
#
loop_
_entity.id
_entity.type
_entity.pdbx_description
1 polymer ?
#
loop_
_entity_poly.entity_id
_entity_poly.type
_entity_poly.pdbx_seq_one_letter_code
_entity_poly.pdbx_strand_id
1 'polypeptide(L)' 'MCLAVPAKVVEIEDQLASVEVQGVRRAASLMLLPEAKVGDFVLVHAGFAMQIVDPA' A
#
# COMPACT_ATOMS: atom_id res chain seq x y z
N MET A 1 -15.81 -10.81 5.04
CA MET A 1 -14.46 -11.29 4.74
C MET A 1 -13.76 -10.35 3.82
N CYS A 2 -12.58 -9.98 4.17
CA CYS A 2 -11.79 -9.04 3.39
C CYS A 2 -10.89 -9.80 2.45
N LEU A 3 -11.06 -9.59 1.16
CA LEU A 3 -10.09 -10.10 0.20
C LEU A 3 -9.07 -9.00 -0.01
N ALA A 4 -8.00 -9.06 0.75
CA ALA A 4 -6.96 -8.08 0.64
C ALA A 4 -5.95 -8.56 -0.40
N VAL A 5 -5.81 -7.77 -1.46
CA VAL A 5 -4.81 -8.04 -2.50
C VAL A 5 -3.63 -7.13 -2.21
N PRO A 6 -2.40 -7.67 -2.17
CA PRO A 6 -1.24 -6.82 -1.94
C PRO A 6 -1.09 -5.80 -3.07
N ALA A 7 -0.84 -4.56 -2.68
CA ALA A 7 -0.62 -3.48 -3.61
C ALA A 7 0.81 -3.01 -3.48
N LYS A 8 1.47 -2.76 -4.59
CA LYS A 8 2.86 -2.33 -4.58
C LYS A 8 2.93 -0.83 -4.42
N VAL A 9 3.72 -0.38 -3.45
CA VAL A 9 3.98 1.04 -3.27
C VAL A 9 4.91 1.49 -4.38
N VAL A 10 4.44 2.44 -5.20
CA VAL A 10 5.24 2.91 -6.34
C VAL A 10 5.73 4.34 -6.13
N GLU A 11 5.10 5.09 -5.24
CA GLU A 11 5.51 6.45 -4.97
C GLU A 11 5.02 6.84 -3.59
N ILE A 12 5.80 7.65 -2.88
CA ILE A 12 5.41 8.18 -1.58
C ILE A 12 5.68 9.68 -1.57
N GLU A 13 4.68 10.44 -1.12
CA GLU A 13 4.82 11.86 -0.90
C GLU A 13 4.26 12.15 0.48
N ASP A 14 5.14 12.55 1.40
CA ASP A 14 4.80 12.70 2.81
C ASP A 14 4.25 11.38 3.35
N GLN A 15 3.02 11.34 3.80
CA GLN A 15 2.41 10.12 4.33
C GLN A 15 1.42 9.51 3.35
N LEU A 16 1.42 9.98 2.11
CA LEU A 16 0.49 9.47 1.11
C LEU A 16 1.27 8.68 0.08
N ALA A 17 0.87 7.43 -0.10
CA ALA A 17 1.49 6.57 -1.07
C ALA A 17 0.59 6.39 -2.27
N SER A 18 1.22 6.23 -3.43
CA SER A 18 0.54 5.69 -4.60
C SER A 18 0.86 4.21 -4.64
N VAL A 19 -0.18 3.40 -4.68
CA VAL A 19 -0.02 1.96 -4.73
C VAL A 19 -0.66 1.44 -6.02
N GLU A 20 -0.17 0.30 -6.48
CA GLU A 20 -0.60 -0.24 -7.76
C GLU A 20 -0.97 -1.70 -7.63
N VAL A 21 -2.12 -2.07 -8.18
CA VAL A 21 -2.56 -3.45 -8.30
C VAL A 21 -2.99 -3.64 -9.75
N GLN A 22 -2.30 -4.55 -10.46
CA GLN A 22 -2.66 -4.92 -11.83
C GLN A 22 -2.81 -3.69 -12.74
N GLY A 23 -1.88 -2.74 -12.60
CA GLY A 23 -1.87 -1.55 -13.45
C GLY A 23 -2.79 -0.44 -12.99
N VAL A 24 -3.57 -0.64 -11.94
CA VAL A 24 -4.46 0.38 -11.43
C VAL A 24 -3.81 1.03 -10.23
N ARG A 25 -3.67 2.36 -10.25
CA ARG A 25 -3.08 3.10 -9.15
C ARG A 25 -4.15 3.68 -8.26
N ARG A 26 -3.87 3.66 -6.96
CA ARG A 26 -4.73 4.26 -5.96
C ARG A 26 -3.90 4.93 -4.90
N ALA A 27 -4.48 5.90 -4.22
CA ALA A 27 -3.82 6.56 -3.10
C ALA A 27 -4.09 5.74 -1.84
N ALA A 28 -3.08 5.66 -0.97
CA ALA A 28 -3.22 4.98 0.31
C ALA A 28 -2.43 5.77 1.35
N SER A 29 -3.04 6.01 2.50
CA SER A 29 -2.39 6.70 3.59
C SER A 29 -1.43 5.76 4.31
N LEU A 30 -0.23 6.24 4.59
CA LEU A 30 0.76 5.49 5.36
C LEU A 30 0.75 5.89 6.83
N MET A 31 -0.29 6.59 7.28
CA MET A 31 -0.37 7.03 8.66
C MET A 31 -0.23 5.86 9.64
N LEU A 32 -0.80 4.72 9.30
CA LEU A 32 -0.77 3.53 10.14
C LEU A 32 0.43 2.64 9.86
N LEU A 33 1.24 2.98 8.85
CA LEU A 33 2.34 2.13 8.42
C LEU A 33 3.50 3.01 7.97
N PRO A 34 4.06 3.81 8.89
CA PRO A 34 5.07 4.80 8.50
C PRO A 34 6.37 4.19 7.99
N GLU A 35 6.62 2.92 8.27
CA GLU A 35 7.84 2.26 7.83
C GLU A 35 7.80 1.78 6.38
N ALA A 36 6.65 1.87 5.71
CA ALA A 36 6.52 1.40 4.34
C ALA A 36 7.38 2.23 3.38
N LYS A 37 7.94 1.58 2.38
CA LYS A 37 8.83 2.20 1.40
C LYS A 37 8.38 1.85 0.00
N VAL A 38 8.85 2.65 -0.95
CA VAL A 38 8.66 2.32 -2.37
C VAL A 38 9.24 0.94 -2.64
N GLY A 39 8.45 0.11 -3.31
CA GLY A 39 8.83 -1.27 -3.60
C GLY A 39 8.20 -2.27 -2.66
N ASP A 40 7.71 -1.82 -1.50
CA ASP A 40 7.03 -2.71 -0.58
C ASP A 40 5.64 -3.07 -1.10
N PHE A 41 5.17 -4.24 -0.69
CA PHE A 41 3.79 -4.65 -0.94
C PHE A 41 3.01 -4.49 0.36
N VAL A 42 1.86 -3.84 0.26
CA VAL A 42 1.06 -3.54 1.44
C VAL A 42 -0.39 -3.95 1.21
N LEU A 43 -1.05 -4.29 2.29
CA LEU A 43 -2.49 -4.50 2.25
C LEU A 43 -3.18 -3.18 2.54
N VAL A 44 -4.14 -2.82 1.68
CA VAL A 44 -4.84 -1.55 1.79
C VAL A 44 -6.30 -1.83 2.13
N HIS A 45 -6.80 -1.11 3.11
CA HIS A 45 -8.20 -1.22 3.53
C HIS A 45 -8.70 0.19 3.82
N ALA A 46 -9.80 0.56 3.17
CA ALA A 46 -10.45 1.86 3.37
C ALA A 46 -9.48 3.03 3.15
N GLY A 47 -8.55 2.87 2.22
CA GLY A 47 -7.60 3.94 1.91
C GLY A 47 -6.37 4.00 2.80
N PHE A 48 -6.24 3.06 3.75
CA PHE A 48 -5.08 2.99 4.65
C PHE A 48 -4.25 1.77 4.34
N ALA A 49 -2.94 1.94 4.26
CA ALA A 49 -2.02 0.81 4.21
C ALA A 49 -1.94 0.25 5.63
N MET A 50 -2.24 -1.02 5.78
CA MET A 50 -2.40 -1.63 7.10
C MET A 50 -1.25 -2.54 7.48
N GLN A 51 -0.60 -3.15 6.52
CA GLN A 51 0.40 -4.16 6.81
C GLN A 51 1.31 -4.34 5.61
N ILE A 52 2.62 -4.46 5.88
CA ILE A 52 3.58 -4.82 4.85
C ILE A 52 3.56 -6.34 4.74
N VAL A 53 3.47 -6.85 3.51
CA VAL A 53 3.43 -8.29 3.28
C VAL A 53 4.55 -8.69 2.36
N ASP A 54 4.99 -9.92 2.52
CA ASP A 54 6.02 -10.49 1.68
C ASP A 54 5.35 -11.05 0.44
N PRO A 55 5.76 -10.61 -0.75
CA PRO A 55 5.11 -11.05 -1.99
C PRO A 55 5.45 -12.47 -2.40
N ALA A 56 6.40 -13.10 -1.74
CA ALA A 56 6.78 -14.46 -2.09
C ALA A 56 5.62 -15.44 -1.94
#